data_7a68ac7a0732a4141d6761bb22742ba7
#
_entry.id   7a68ac7a0732a4141d6761bb22742ba7
#
_cell.length_a   1.000
_cell.length_b   1.000
_cell.length_c   1.000
_cell.angle_alpha   90.00
_cell.angle_beta   90.00
_cell.angle_gamma   90.00
#
_symmetry.space_group_name_H-M   'P 1'
#
loop_
_entity.id
_entity.type
_entity.pdbx_description
1 polymer ?
#
loop_
_entity_poly.entity_id
_entity_poly.type
_entity_poly.pdbx_seq_one_letter_code
_entity_poly.pdbx_strand_id
1 'polypeptide(L)'
;MGKTYHDILKTMNIDIGFICDVNNINNNIETISDYKEALNMPNIDGVIISTYGPSHYEILKYAINKKIKNIICEKPFTTSVKHADEIIKLIDKNNLRLTVNYVRRFSDSYSSLIKEIHNDKKIGIPKSIIITCGAGGISTMGTHFLDLCTYLLDEKVISVMAFPINKNLPNPRGKTFEDPGGYFILNFENEKRAFIDMGDDLGLQPKIEIIGNYGRIEINEITKKIIGKARKKDDREKPMRLYGLENQEFINKPFNFESVNELTKKMIENIISKEKLIVTANVAKDKVEIYSAIRKSFDTGKVVSLPLDSDYRDKEYMITWKQF
;
A
#
# COMPACT_ATOMS: atom_id res chain seq x y z
N MET A 1 -12.73 8.06 -2.17
CA MET A 1 -11.47 8.78 -2.52
C MET A 1 -11.71 9.93 -3.48
N GLY A 2 -12.50 9.83 -4.54
CA GLY A 2 -12.71 10.95 -5.48
C GLY A 2 -13.04 12.29 -4.82
N LYS A 3 -14.00 12.31 -3.87
CA LYS A 3 -14.32 13.51 -3.08
C LYS A 3 -13.10 14.04 -2.30
N THR A 4 -12.31 13.16 -1.70
CA THR A 4 -11.09 13.56 -0.97
C THR A 4 -10.09 14.26 -1.89
N TYR A 5 -9.85 13.71 -3.08
CA TYR A 5 -8.98 14.37 -4.06
C TYR A 5 -9.51 15.72 -4.50
N HIS A 6 -10.81 15.79 -4.82
CA HIS A 6 -11.46 17.03 -5.17
C HIS A 6 -11.24 18.13 -4.11
N ASP A 7 -11.46 17.80 -2.84
CA ASP A 7 -11.31 18.76 -1.74
C ASP A 7 -9.84 19.19 -1.57
N ILE A 8 -8.90 18.26 -1.71
CA ILE A 8 -7.46 18.52 -1.64
C ILE A 8 -7.02 19.45 -2.81
N LEU A 9 -7.40 19.12 -4.06
CA LEU A 9 -7.04 19.92 -5.22
C LEU A 9 -7.50 21.38 -5.08
N LYS A 10 -8.70 21.59 -4.56
CA LYS A 10 -9.19 22.96 -4.24
C LYS A 10 -8.30 23.69 -3.25
N THR A 11 -7.82 23.00 -2.19
CA THR A 11 -6.91 23.62 -1.22
C THR A 11 -5.53 23.94 -1.80
N MET A 12 -5.16 23.26 -2.89
CA MET A 12 -3.90 23.48 -3.61
C MET A 12 -4.00 24.50 -4.73
N ASN A 13 -5.16 25.11 -4.97
CA ASN A 13 -5.46 25.99 -6.11
C ASN A 13 -5.13 25.32 -7.46
N ILE A 14 -5.42 24.03 -7.58
CA ILE A 14 -5.31 23.28 -8.84
C ILE A 14 -6.68 23.23 -9.50
N ASP A 15 -6.75 23.67 -10.74
CA ASP A 15 -7.99 23.69 -11.50
C ASP A 15 -8.47 22.26 -11.80
N ILE A 16 -9.77 22.05 -11.57
CA ILE A 16 -10.45 20.80 -11.89
C ILE A 16 -11.31 21.05 -13.12
N GLY A 17 -10.84 20.58 -14.27
CA GLY A 17 -11.54 20.78 -15.54
C GLY A 17 -12.87 20.04 -15.61
N PHE A 18 -12.92 18.79 -15.12
CA PHE A 18 -14.14 17.97 -15.10
C PHE A 18 -14.05 16.90 -14.03
N ILE A 19 -15.20 16.31 -13.72
CA ILE A 19 -15.32 15.09 -12.91
C ILE A 19 -15.94 14.01 -13.79
N CYS A 20 -15.37 12.80 -13.76
CA CYS A 20 -15.96 11.64 -14.43
C CYS A 20 -16.49 10.66 -13.39
N ASP A 21 -17.80 10.43 -13.40
CA ASP A 21 -18.46 9.45 -12.51
C ASP A 21 -19.71 8.92 -13.20
N VAL A 22 -19.98 7.62 -13.04
CA VAL A 22 -21.20 6.98 -13.59
C VAL A 22 -22.46 7.48 -12.91
N ASN A 23 -22.33 8.06 -11.72
CA ASN A 23 -23.43 8.68 -11.01
C ASN A 23 -23.37 10.20 -11.23
N ASN A 24 -24.53 10.81 -11.38
CA ASN A 24 -24.61 12.27 -11.45
C ASN A 24 -24.26 12.88 -10.09
N ILE A 25 -23.09 13.52 -10.03
CA ILE A 25 -22.61 14.21 -8.83
C ILE A 25 -23.07 15.65 -8.91
N ASN A 26 -24.02 16.01 -8.05
CA ASN A 26 -24.53 17.37 -7.99
C ASN A 26 -23.47 18.32 -7.38
N ASN A 27 -22.61 18.86 -8.22
CA ASN A 27 -21.61 19.87 -7.87
C ASN A 27 -21.51 20.91 -9.01
N ASN A 28 -20.85 22.02 -8.77
CA ASN A 28 -20.69 23.11 -9.75
C ASN A 28 -19.60 22.82 -10.81
N ILE A 29 -19.20 21.57 -10.99
CA ILE A 29 -18.18 21.16 -11.97
C ILE A 29 -18.84 20.25 -13.00
N GLU A 30 -18.46 20.37 -14.26
CA GLU A 30 -18.93 19.52 -15.33
C GLU A 30 -18.70 18.04 -14.98
N THR A 31 -19.78 17.24 -15.00
CA THR A 31 -19.73 15.79 -14.73
C THR A 31 -19.99 15.04 -16.00
N ILE A 32 -19.01 14.19 -16.39
CA ILE A 32 -19.05 13.35 -17.59
C ILE A 32 -19.20 11.90 -17.13
N SER A 33 -20.11 11.15 -17.73
CA SER A 33 -20.37 9.76 -17.30
C SER A 33 -19.45 8.74 -17.96
N ASP A 34 -18.94 9.02 -19.16
CA ASP A 34 -18.01 8.14 -19.88
C ASP A 34 -16.56 8.65 -19.76
N TYR A 35 -15.69 7.82 -19.20
CA TYR A 35 -14.27 8.15 -19.04
C TYR A 35 -13.54 8.37 -20.38
N LYS A 36 -14.01 7.76 -21.48
CA LYS A 36 -13.41 7.97 -22.81
C LYS A 36 -13.74 9.36 -23.32
N GLU A 37 -14.97 9.82 -23.12
CA GLU A 37 -15.37 11.18 -23.43
C GLU A 37 -14.56 12.17 -22.59
N ALA A 38 -14.52 11.96 -21.27
CA ALA A 38 -13.76 12.79 -20.34
C ALA A 38 -12.28 12.90 -20.72
N LEU A 39 -11.61 11.79 -21.02
CA LEU A 39 -10.20 11.77 -21.41
C LEU A 39 -9.92 12.23 -22.85
N ASN A 40 -10.95 12.56 -23.63
CA ASN A 40 -10.83 13.22 -24.92
C ASN A 40 -10.92 14.74 -24.84
N MET A 41 -11.24 15.30 -23.68
CA MET A 41 -11.26 16.75 -23.50
C MET A 41 -9.88 17.36 -23.76
N PRO A 42 -9.82 18.59 -24.30
CA PRO A 42 -8.54 19.25 -24.55
C PRO A 42 -7.84 19.70 -23.25
N ASN A 43 -6.53 19.88 -23.32
CA ASN A 43 -5.71 20.53 -22.27
C ASN A 43 -5.73 19.81 -20.91
N ILE A 44 -5.67 18.47 -20.89
CA ILE A 44 -5.56 17.69 -19.66
C ILE A 44 -4.08 17.56 -19.29
N ASP A 45 -3.65 18.22 -18.21
CA ASP A 45 -2.28 18.10 -17.67
C ASP A 45 -2.08 16.84 -16.83
N GLY A 46 -3.15 16.33 -16.20
CA GLY A 46 -3.11 15.14 -15.38
C GLY A 46 -4.49 14.55 -15.14
N VAL A 47 -4.51 13.30 -14.70
CA VAL A 47 -5.72 12.58 -14.34
C VAL A 47 -5.55 11.82 -13.02
N ILE A 48 -6.59 11.81 -12.21
CA ILE A 48 -6.69 11.01 -10.99
C ILE A 48 -7.74 9.92 -11.20
N ILE A 49 -7.30 8.67 -11.18
CA ILE A 49 -8.17 7.49 -11.34
C ILE A 49 -8.48 6.98 -9.95
N SER A 50 -9.69 7.25 -9.46
CA SER A 50 -10.17 6.85 -8.14
C SER A 50 -11.41 5.96 -8.19
N THR A 51 -11.56 5.24 -9.28
CA THR A 51 -12.59 4.24 -9.50
C THR A 51 -12.30 2.96 -8.70
N TYR A 52 -13.05 1.89 -8.92
CA TYR A 52 -12.75 0.60 -8.31
C TYR A 52 -11.67 -0.16 -9.09
N GLY A 53 -10.89 -1.00 -8.40
CA GLY A 53 -9.70 -1.66 -8.94
C GLY A 53 -9.85 -2.34 -10.31
N PRO A 54 -10.92 -3.12 -10.57
CA PRO A 54 -11.12 -3.76 -11.87
C PRO A 54 -11.18 -2.83 -13.08
N SER A 55 -11.57 -1.57 -12.91
CA SER A 55 -11.62 -0.61 -14.01
C SER A 55 -10.30 0.13 -14.27
N HIS A 56 -9.33 0.02 -13.35
CA HIS A 56 -8.09 0.79 -13.44
C HIS A 56 -7.32 0.50 -14.72
N TYR A 57 -7.17 -0.76 -15.10
CA TYR A 57 -6.38 -1.15 -16.27
C TYR A 57 -6.86 -0.48 -17.56
N GLU A 58 -8.15 -0.56 -17.86
CA GLU A 58 -8.71 0.01 -19.09
C GLU A 58 -8.63 1.55 -19.10
N ILE A 59 -8.90 2.18 -17.95
CA ILE A 59 -8.81 3.64 -17.85
C ILE A 59 -7.35 4.11 -17.97
N LEU A 60 -6.42 3.44 -17.29
CA LEU A 60 -4.98 3.71 -17.39
C LEU A 60 -4.48 3.59 -18.84
N LYS A 61 -4.82 2.49 -19.50
CA LYS A 61 -4.44 2.24 -20.89
C LYS A 61 -4.96 3.34 -21.83
N TYR A 62 -6.19 3.78 -21.61
CA TYR A 62 -6.78 4.85 -22.39
C TYR A 62 -6.09 6.20 -22.12
N ALA A 63 -5.88 6.55 -20.87
CA ALA A 63 -5.18 7.78 -20.47
C ALA A 63 -3.74 7.85 -21.03
N ILE A 64 -3.01 6.73 -20.99
CA ILE A 64 -1.66 6.62 -21.53
C ILE A 64 -1.67 6.80 -23.05
N ASN A 65 -2.63 6.19 -23.76
CA ASN A 65 -2.78 6.37 -25.21
C ASN A 65 -3.10 7.82 -25.60
N LYS A 66 -3.76 8.56 -24.72
CA LYS A 66 -3.97 10.01 -24.85
C LYS A 66 -2.75 10.86 -24.48
N LYS A 67 -1.66 10.22 -24.04
CA LYS A 67 -0.40 10.86 -23.62
C LYS A 67 -0.57 11.87 -22.47
N ILE A 68 -1.50 11.61 -21.57
CA ILE A 68 -1.68 12.42 -20.36
C ILE A 68 -0.43 12.26 -19.49
N LYS A 69 0.24 13.39 -19.20
CA LYS A 69 1.59 13.37 -18.61
C LYS A 69 1.64 12.86 -17.18
N ASN A 70 0.67 13.25 -16.35
CA ASN A 70 0.66 12.97 -14.93
C ASN A 70 -0.56 12.12 -14.58
N ILE A 71 -0.34 10.91 -14.10
CA ILE A 71 -1.41 9.97 -13.79
C ILE A 71 -1.29 9.53 -12.32
N ILE A 72 -2.32 9.79 -11.53
CA ILE A 72 -2.46 9.24 -10.19
C ILE A 72 -3.50 8.12 -10.26
N CYS A 73 -3.16 6.95 -9.74
CA CYS A 73 -4.07 5.82 -9.67
C CYS A 73 -4.28 5.39 -8.22
N GLU A 74 -5.54 5.10 -7.85
CA GLU A 74 -5.83 4.45 -6.58
C GLU A 74 -5.33 3.01 -6.56
N LYS A 75 -5.15 2.50 -5.34
CA LYS A 75 -4.83 1.09 -5.12
C LYS A 75 -6.13 0.23 -5.11
N PRO A 76 -6.04 -1.05 -5.50
CA PRO A 76 -4.87 -1.72 -6.09
C PRO A 76 -4.56 -1.17 -7.49
N PHE A 77 -3.28 -1.14 -7.85
CA PHE A 77 -2.83 -0.61 -9.15
C PHE A 77 -3.56 -1.27 -10.33
N THR A 78 -3.56 -2.61 -10.35
CA THR A 78 -4.29 -3.44 -11.30
C THR A 78 -4.81 -4.70 -10.60
N THR A 79 -5.62 -5.49 -11.27
CA THR A 79 -6.17 -6.76 -10.77
C THR A 79 -5.37 -7.99 -11.17
N SER A 80 -4.39 -7.86 -12.07
CA SER A 80 -3.44 -8.91 -12.43
C SER A 80 -2.04 -8.35 -12.63
N VAL A 81 -1.03 -9.21 -12.48
CA VAL A 81 0.38 -8.83 -12.68
C VAL A 81 0.65 -8.52 -14.14
N LYS A 82 0.03 -9.25 -15.07
CA LYS A 82 0.12 -9.01 -16.52
C LYS A 82 -0.34 -7.61 -16.88
N HIS A 83 -1.49 -7.17 -16.37
CA HIS A 83 -1.98 -5.81 -16.59
C HIS A 83 -0.99 -4.76 -16.07
N ALA A 84 -0.39 -4.99 -14.89
CA ALA A 84 0.64 -4.09 -14.36
C ALA A 84 1.86 -4.02 -15.28
N ASP A 85 2.34 -5.16 -15.79
CA ASP A 85 3.48 -5.22 -16.73
C ASP A 85 3.18 -4.47 -18.04
N GLU A 86 1.96 -4.60 -18.57
CA GLU A 86 1.55 -3.90 -19.78
C GLU A 86 1.50 -2.38 -19.57
N ILE A 87 0.92 -1.93 -18.44
CA ILE A 87 0.87 -0.51 -18.11
C ILE A 87 2.28 0.07 -17.94
N ILE A 88 3.18 -0.64 -17.27
CA ILE A 88 4.58 -0.19 -17.08
C ILE A 88 5.27 -0.02 -18.46
N LYS A 89 5.15 -1.01 -19.34
CA LYS A 89 5.71 -0.91 -20.70
C LYS A 89 5.17 0.29 -21.47
N LEU A 90 3.88 0.58 -21.32
CA LEU A 90 3.25 1.72 -21.99
C LEU A 90 3.71 3.06 -21.41
N ILE A 91 3.87 3.16 -20.09
CA ILE A 91 4.38 4.33 -19.39
C ILE A 91 5.81 4.64 -19.85
N ASP A 92 6.68 3.64 -19.83
CA ASP A 92 8.09 3.77 -20.20
C ASP A 92 8.21 4.20 -21.67
N LYS A 93 7.45 3.54 -22.58
CA LYS A 93 7.42 3.88 -24.00
C LYS A 93 7.02 5.33 -24.29
N ASN A 94 6.09 5.87 -23.49
CA ASN A 94 5.54 7.21 -23.70
C ASN A 94 6.19 8.28 -22.81
N ASN A 95 7.16 7.89 -21.95
CA ASN A 95 7.82 8.78 -20.98
C ASN A 95 6.82 9.58 -20.11
N LEU A 96 5.84 8.86 -19.53
CA LEU A 96 4.79 9.44 -18.69
C LEU A 96 5.10 9.21 -17.22
N ARG A 97 4.46 10.01 -16.38
CA ARG A 97 4.59 9.90 -14.92
C ARG A 97 3.34 9.26 -14.34
N LEU A 98 3.51 8.15 -13.64
CA LEU A 98 2.42 7.46 -12.94
C LEU A 98 2.82 7.16 -11.50
N THR A 99 1.96 7.53 -10.56
CA THR A 99 2.07 7.18 -9.14
C THR A 99 0.81 6.46 -8.67
N VAL A 100 0.97 5.57 -7.68
CA VAL A 100 -0.15 4.85 -7.06
C VAL A 100 -0.24 5.23 -5.58
N ASN A 101 -1.45 5.33 -5.06
CA ASN A 101 -1.72 5.87 -3.73
C ASN A 101 -1.28 4.93 -2.58
N TYR A 102 0.03 4.82 -2.34
CA TYR A 102 0.62 4.24 -1.14
C TYR A 102 1.13 5.36 -0.22
N VAL A 103 0.19 6.04 0.43
CA VAL A 103 0.43 7.30 1.15
C VAL A 103 1.49 7.25 2.23
N ARG A 104 1.70 6.10 2.91
CA ARG A 104 2.71 6.00 3.98
C ARG A 104 4.14 6.28 3.51
N ARG A 105 4.43 6.08 2.22
CA ARG A 105 5.73 6.43 1.64
C ARG A 105 5.99 7.94 1.54
N PHE A 106 4.94 8.75 1.64
CA PHE A 106 5.03 10.22 1.66
C PHE A 106 5.10 10.79 3.08
N SER A 107 5.10 9.94 4.11
CA SER A 107 5.19 10.36 5.50
C SER A 107 6.62 10.68 5.90
N ASP A 108 6.84 11.89 6.40
CA ASP A 108 8.12 12.30 6.98
C ASP A 108 8.44 11.49 8.23
N SER A 109 7.41 11.12 9.00
CA SER A 109 7.55 10.28 10.19
C SER A 109 8.09 8.90 9.85
N TYR A 110 7.56 8.24 8.80
CA TYR A 110 8.08 6.95 8.35
C TYR A 110 9.46 7.09 7.71
N SER A 111 9.69 8.10 6.88
CA SER A 111 11.00 8.36 6.26
C SER A 111 12.08 8.58 7.32
N SER A 112 11.77 9.36 8.36
CA SER A 112 12.68 9.61 9.49
C SER A 112 12.93 8.33 10.30
N LEU A 113 11.88 7.55 10.56
CA LEU A 113 12.00 6.28 11.27
C LEU A 113 12.88 5.28 10.51
N ILE A 114 12.72 5.16 9.20
CA ILE A 114 13.54 4.27 8.37
C ILE A 114 15.00 4.68 8.45
N LYS A 115 15.31 5.96 8.30
CA LYS A 115 16.69 6.48 8.45
C LYS A 115 17.26 6.15 9.83
N GLU A 116 16.49 6.34 10.89
CA GLU A 116 16.91 6.04 12.25
C GLU A 116 17.17 4.53 12.42
N ILE A 117 16.23 3.66 12.04
CA ILE A 117 16.39 2.21 12.19
C ILE A 117 17.63 1.70 11.46
N HIS A 118 17.89 2.20 10.26
CA HIS A 118 19.02 1.75 9.46
C HIS A 118 20.36 2.38 9.89
N ASN A 119 20.38 3.60 10.43
CA ASN A 119 21.61 4.32 10.82
C ASN A 119 21.97 4.10 12.29
N ASP A 120 21.04 4.36 13.22
CA ASP A 120 21.33 4.30 14.67
C ASP A 120 21.41 2.87 15.20
N LYS A 121 20.80 1.94 14.47
CA LYS A 121 20.75 0.52 14.84
C LYS A 121 20.33 0.29 16.30
N LYS A 122 19.49 1.16 16.87
CA LYS A 122 19.09 1.05 18.27
C LYS A 122 18.43 -0.30 18.58
N ILE A 123 17.55 -0.75 17.69
CA ILE A 123 16.95 -2.10 17.73
C ILE A 123 17.77 -3.13 16.95
N GLY A 124 18.91 -2.74 16.37
CA GLY A 124 19.70 -3.55 15.46
C GLY A 124 19.15 -3.55 14.04
N ILE A 125 19.60 -4.52 13.24
CA ILE A 125 19.12 -4.71 11.87
C ILE A 125 17.68 -5.22 11.94
N PRO A 126 16.68 -4.54 11.31
CA PRO A 126 15.32 -5.03 11.23
C PRO A 126 15.26 -6.41 10.58
N LYS A 127 14.64 -7.38 11.26
CA LYS A 127 14.52 -8.76 10.80
C LYS A 127 13.07 -9.21 10.66
N SER A 128 12.18 -8.66 11.45
CA SER A 128 10.78 -9.08 11.46
C SER A 128 9.83 -7.91 11.64
N ILE A 129 8.69 -7.99 10.96
CA ILE A 129 7.55 -7.08 11.18
C ILE A 129 6.36 -7.93 11.58
N ILE A 130 5.59 -7.47 12.56
CA ILE A 130 4.30 -8.05 12.94
C ILE A 130 3.24 -6.97 12.81
N ILE A 131 2.20 -7.24 12.04
CA ILE A 131 1.05 -6.35 11.88
C ILE A 131 -0.22 -7.11 12.24
N THR A 132 -1.03 -6.54 13.09
CA THR A 132 -2.39 -7.02 13.36
C THR A 132 -3.37 -5.89 13.06
N CYS A 133 -4.43 -6.19 12.31
CA CYS A 133 -5.45 -5.21 11.94
C CYS A 133 -6.78 -5.94 11.70
N GLY A 134 -7.84 -5.53 12.39
CA GLY A 134 -9.17 -6.10 12.16
C GLY A 134 -9.89 -5.49 10.95
N ALA A 135 -10.81 -6.28 10.39
CA ALA A 135 -11.88 -5.85 9.46
C ALA A 135 -11.43 -4.97 8.28
N GLY A 136 -10.37 -5.33 7.58
CA GLY A 136 -9.79 -4.46 6.55
C GLY A 136 -9.77 -4.97 5.12
N GLY A 137 -9.91 -6.27 4.90
CA GLY A 137 -9.72 -6.91 3.60
C GLY A 137 -8.30 -6.74 3.03
N ILE A 138 -7.81 -7.74 2.31
CA ILE A 138 -6.43 -7.72 1.81
C ILE A 138 -6.23 -6.68 0.71
N SER A 139 -7.21 -6.52 -0.19
CA SER A 139 -7.08 -5.55 -1.29
C SER A 139 -7.33 -4.12 -0.82
N THR A 140 -8.16 -3.95 0.22
CA THR A 140 -8.55 -2.63 0.72
C THR A 140 -7.49 -2.04 1.65
N MET A 141 -7.16 -2.74 2.72
CA MET A 141 -6.19 -2.28 3.73
C MET A 141 -4.86 -3.03 3.62
N GLY A 142 -4.90 -4.32 3.29
CA GLY A 142 -3.73 -5.18 3.26
C GLY A 142 -2.66 -4.70 2.30
N THR A 143 -3.02 -4.22 1.11
CA THR A 143 -2.04 -3.68 0.15
C THR A 143 -1.22 -2.53 0.72
N HIS A 144 -1.78 -1.72 1.62
CA HIS A 144 -1.02 -0.68 2.33
C HIS A 144 -0.01 -1.26 3.32
N PHE A 145 -0.34 -2.38 3.98
CA PHE A 145 0.59 -3.06 4.89
C PHE A 145 1.64 -3.87 4.14
N LEU A 146 1.28 -4.48 3.00
CA LEU A 146 2.26 -5.10 2.10
C LEU A 146 3.29 -4.06 1.64
N ASP A 147 2.83 -2.87 1.27
CA ASP A 147 3.71 -1.77 0.90
C ASP A 147 4.56 -1.30 2.08
N LEU A 148 3.97 -1.14 3.25
CA LEU A 148 4.68 -0.72 4.45
C LEU A 148 5.79 -1.70 4.84
N CYS A 149 5.53 -3.02 4.79
CA CYS A 149 6.54 -4.04 5.08
C CYS A 149 7.73 -3.95 4.11
N THR A 150 7.47 -3.83 2.80
CA THR A 150 8.54 -3.69 1.81
C THR A 150 9.30 -2.37 1.97
N TYR A 151 8.63 -1.30 2.41
CA TYR A 151 9.26 -0.01 2.65
C TYR A 151 10.13 0.00 3.91
N LEU A 152 9.67 -0.60 5.01
CA LEU A 152 10.40 -0.65 6.28
C LEU A 152 11.60 -1.61 6.24
N LEU A 153 11.45 -2.76 5.58
CA LEU A 153 12.52 -3.75 5.48
C LEU A 153 13.51 -3.47 4.36
N ASP A 154 13.11 -2.67 3.36
CA ASP A 154 13.90 -2.35 2.15
C ASP A 154 14.41 -3.61 1.44
N GLU A 155 13.53 -4.59 1.26
CA GLU A 155 13.84 -5.90 0.68
C GLU A 155 12.67 -6.41 -0.17
N LYS A 156 12.98 -7.32 -1.11
CA LYS A 156 11.97 -7.98 -1.92
C LYS A 156 11.37 -9.18 -1.20
N VAL A 157 10.08 -9.38 -1.37
CA VAL A 157 9.40 -10.62 -0.95
C VAL A 157 9.77 -11.74 -1.92
N ILE A 158 10.22 -12.87 -1.38
CA ILE A 158 10.62 -14.05 -2.16
C ILE A 158 9.63 -15.21 -2.04
N SER A 159 8.82 -15.24 -1.00
CA SER A 159 7.74 -16.22 -0.88
C SER A 159 6.64 -15.77 0.08
N VAL A 160 5.47 -16.37 -0.08
CA VAL A 160 4.26 -16.10 0.72
C VAL A 160 3.65 -17.42 1.17
N MET A 161 3.21 -17.49 2.42
CA MET A 161 2.27 -18.50 2.93
C MET A 161 1.08 -17.78 3.55
N ALA A 162 -0.13 -18.16 3.19
CA ALA A 162 -1.34 -17.45 3.60
C ALA A 162 -2.50 -18.41 3.90
N PHE A 163 -3.35 -18.00 4.83
CA PHE A 163 -4.52 -18.74 5.29
C PHE A 163 -5.73 -17.81 5.30
N PRO A 164 -6.80 -18.12 4.53
CA PRO A 164 -8.00 -17.32 4.54
C PRO A 164 -8.78 -17.49 5.84
N ILE A 165 -9.38 -16.44 6.32
CA ILE A 165 -10.37 -16.53 7.38
C ILE A 165 -11.75 -16.47 6.74
N ASN A 166 -12.34 -17.66 6.59
CA ASN A 166 -13.68 -17.82 6.04
C ASN A 166 -14.73 -17.60 7.15
N LYS A 167 -14.99 -16.36 7.47
CA LYS A 167 -16.18 -16.02 8.28
C LYS A 167 -17.11 -15.19 7.42
N ASN A 168 -18.41 -15.57 7.48
CA ASN A 168 -19.51 -14.80 6.89
C ASN A 168 -19.75 -13.47 7.63
N LEU A 169 -18.67 -12.77 7.96
CA LEU A 169 -18.80 -11.43 8.53
C LEU A 169 -19.12 -10.47 7.39
N PRO A 170 -20.11 -9.60 7.57
CA PRO A 170 -20.44 -8.62 6.55
C PRO A 170 -19.24 -7.70 6.37
N ASN A 171 -18.80 -7.55 5.12
CA ASN A 171 -17.75 -6.57 4.81
C ASN A 171 -18.24 -5.17 5.26
N PRO A 172 -17.41 -4.39 5.99
CA PRO A 172 -17.81 -3.05 6.44
C PRO A 172 -18.26 -2.11 5.30
N ARG A 173 -17.89 -2.42 4.06
CA ARG A 173 -18.30 -1.66 2.87
C ARG A 173 -19.61 -2.14 2.24
N GLY A 174 -20.23 -3.17 2.79
CA GLY A 174 -21.49 -3.72 2.32
C GLY A 174 -21.37 -5.15 1.78
N LYS A 175 -22.52 -5.83 1.68
CA LYS A 175 -22.64 -7.27 1.34
C LYS A 175 -22.15 -7.64 -0.08
N THR A 176 -21.94 -6.65 -0.93
CA THR A 176 -21.50 -6.84 -2.32
C THR A 176 -19.97 -6.88 -2.49
N PHE A 177 -19.23 -6.61 -1.41
CA PHE A 177 -17.76 -6.62 -1.43
C PHE A 177 -17.24 -7.96 -0.94
N GLU A 178 -16.48 -8.64 -1.78
CA GLU A 178 -15.69 -9.81 -1.43
C GLU A 178 -14.21 -9.40 -1.38
N ASP A 179 -13.76 -8.95 -0.22
CA ASP A 179 -12.34 -8.72 0.04
C ASP A 179 -11.96 -9.50 1.28
N PRO A 180 -11.57 -10.77 1.12
CA PRO A 180 -11.36 -11.67 2.25
C PRO A 180 -10.25 -11.17 3.17
N GLY A 181 -10.48 -11.31 4.47
CA GLY A 181 -9.44 -11.26 5.49
C GLY A 181 -8.65 -12.55 5.55
N GLY A 182 -7.59 -12.56 6.33
CA GLY A 182 -6.76 -13.72 6.55
C GLY A 182 -5.45 -13.36 7.23
N TYR A 183 -4.64 -14.37 7.50
CA TYR A 183 -3.30 -14.15 8.02
C TYR A 183 -2.26 -14.75 7.10
N PHE A 184 -1.10 -14.09 7.01
CA PHE A 184 -0.07 -14.48 6.08
C PHE A 184 1.34 -14.15 6.57
N ILE A 185 2.28 -14.93 6.05
CA ILE A 185 3.71 -14.81 6.27
C ILE A 185 4.34 -14.41 4.95
N LEU A 186 5.11 -13.34 4.96
CA LEU A 186 5.95 -12.91 3.87
C LEU A 186 7.41 -13.20 4.23
N ASN A 187 8.10 -13.95 3.39
CA ASN A 187 9.54 -14.12 3.49
C ASN A 187 10.22 -13.18 2.49
N PHE A 188 11.23 -12.48 2.96
CA PHE A 188 12.01 -11.52 2.19
C PHE A 188 13.42 -12.04 1.95
N GLU A 189 14.13 -11.40 1.04
CA GLU A 189 15.58 -11.56 0.92
C GLU A 189 16.27 -11.30 2.27
N ASN A 190 17.50 -11.77 2.43
CA ASN A 190 18.32 -11.57 3.64
C ASN A 190 17.66 -12.06 4.95
N GLU A 191 16.86 -13.14 4.85
CA GLU A 191 16.18 -13.79 6.00
C GLU A 191 15.25 -12.88 6.80
N LYS A 192 14.77 -11.80 6.18
CA LYS A 192 13.75 -10.94 6.79
C LYS A 192 12.35 -11.53 6.56
N ARG A 193 11.39 -11.16 7.41
CA ARG A 193 10.03 -11.71 7.37
C ARG A 193 8.99 -10.76 7.92
N ALA A 194 7.75 -10.93 7.49
CA ALA A 194 6.61 -10.24 8.08
C ALA A 194 5.47 -11.22 8.36
N PHE A 195 4.80 -11.01 9.49
CA PHE A 195 3.60 -11.72 9.90
C PHE A 195 2.46 -10.69 9.92
N ILE A 196 1.42 -10.95 9.15
CA ILE A 196 0.30 -10.03 9.05
C ILE A 196 -0.97 -10.82 9.34
N ASP A 197 -1.73 -10.38 10.34
CA ASP A 197 -3.05 -10.90 10.66
C ASP A 197 -4.09 -9.82 10.41
N MET A 198 -4.95 -10.07 9.44
CA MET A 198 -6.02 -9.19 9.00
C MET A 198 -7.36 -9.92 9.03
N GLY A 199 -7.58 -10.70 10.07
CA GLY A 199 -8.83 -11.41 10.24
C GLY A 199 -10.01 -10.44 10.41
N ASP A 200 -11.09 -10.71 9.70
CA ASP A 200 -12.34 -9.96 9.86
C ASP A 200 -12.97 -10.13 11.25
N ASP A 201 -12.46 -11.08 12.02
CA ASP A 201 -12.87 -11.38 13.39
C ASP A 201 -12.05 -10.63 14.46
N LEU A 202 -11.05 -9.85 14.05
CA LEU A 202 -10.27 -9.01 14.94
C LEU A 202 -10.93 -7.64 15.12
N GLY A 203 -11.25 -7.28 16.35
CA GLY A 203 -11.83 -5.97 16.72
C GLY A 203 -10.79 -4.89 17.00
N LEU A 204 -9.59 -4.94 16.42
CA LEU A 204 -8.47 -4.10 16.78
C LEU A 204 -8.07 -3.13 15.68
N GLN A 205 -7.63 -1.94 16.12
CA GLN A 205 -6.94 -0.98 15.26
C GLN A 205 -5.55 -1.52 14.84
N PRO A 206 -4.97 -1.02 13.74
CA PRO A 206 -3.66 -1.48 13.30
C PRO A 206 -2.60 -1.33 14.38
N LYS A 207 -1.91 -2.42 14.68
CA LYS A 207 -0.71 -2.46 15.48
C LYS A 207 0.45 -2.88 14.59
N ILE A 208 1.54 -2.12 14.60
CA ILE A 208 2.72 -2.36 13.76
C ILE A 208 3.91 -2.52 14.71
N GLU A 209 4.55 -3.68 14.69
CA GLU A 209 5.75 -3.96 15.47
C GLU A 209 6.92 -4.26 14.55
N ILE A 210 8.07 -3.63 14.80
CA ILE A 210 9.33 -3.88 14.10
C ILE A 210 10.31 -4.48 15.08
N ILE A 211 10.88 -5.62 14.73
CA ILE A 211 11.81 -6.40 15.57
C ILE A 211 13.15 -6.49 14.85
N GLY A 212 14.19 -6.04 15.53
CA GLY A 212 15.57 -6.15 15.10
C GLY A 212 16.39 -7.05 16.01
N ASN A 213 17.70 -7.15 15.73
CA ASN A 213 18.62 -8.01 16.48
C ASN A 213 18.75 -7.63 17.95
N TYR A 214 18.56 -6.36 18.28
CA TYR A 214 18.83 -5.84 19.62
C TYR A 214 17.60 -5.32 20.34
N GLY A 215 16.44 -5.32 19.69
CA GLY A 215 15.23 -4.81 20.31
C GLY A 215 14.04 -4.78 19.38
N ARG A 216 12.97 -4.14 19.85
CA ARG A 216 11.73 -3.98 19.11
C ARG A 216 11.07 -2.66 19.41
N ILE A 217 10.30 -2.16 18.47
CA ILE A 217 9.46 -0.98 18.60
C ILE A 217 8.06 -1.29 18.12
N GLU A 218 7.09 -0.70 18.75
CA GLU A 218 5.68 -0.67 18.35
C GLU A 218 5.33 0.74 17.90
N ILE A 219 4.71 0.85 16.73
CA ILE A 219 4.24 2.10 16.15
C ILE A 219 2.73 2.14 16.30
N ASN A 220 2.23 3.21 16.90
CA ASN A 220 0.81 3.50 16.98
C ASN A 220 0.53 4.81 16.23
N GLU A 221 -0.07 4.69 15.03
CA GLU A 221 -0.39 5.83 14.16
C GLU A 221 -1.50 6.72 14.77
N ILE A 222 -2.35 6.17 15.62
CA ILE A 222 -3.50 6.88 16.20
C ILE A 222 -3.09 7.68 17.42
N THR A 223 -2.38 7.04 18.36
CA THR A 223 -1.87 7.74 19.55
C THR A 223 -0.61 8.54 19.26
N LYS A 224 -0.11 8.45 18.03
CA LYS A 224 1.08 9.16 17.54
C LYS A 224 2.31 8.92 18.41
N LYS A 225 2.56 7.65 18.73
CA LYS A 225 3.69 7.23 19.59
C LYS A 225 4.44 6.03 19.04
N ILE A 226 5.73 6.01 19.33
CA ILE A 226 6.57 4.82 19.23
C ILE A 226 6.97 4.42 20.64
N ILE A 227 6.70 3.18 21.01
CA ILE A 227 7.17 2.58 22.25
C ILE A 227 7.99 1.34 21.95
N GLY A 228 8.91 0.98 22.83
CA GLY A 228 9.71 -0.22 22.60
C GLY A 228 10.77 -0.44 23.66
N LYS A 229 11.60 -1.43 23.38
CA LYS A 229 12.73 -1.82 24.21
C LYS A 229 13.90 -2.24 23.35
N ALA A 230 15.10 -1.88 23.76
CA ALA A 230 16.33 -2.31 23.14
C ALA A 230 17.36 -2.74 24.19
N ARG A 231 18.26 -3.64 23.81
CA ARG A 231 19.41 -4.01 24.64
C ARG A 231 20.34 -2.81 24.77
N LYS A 232 20.87 -2.60 25.98
CA LYS A 232 21.94 -1.62 26.19
C LYS A 232 23.15 -1.98 25.32
N LYS A 233 23.90 -0.98 24.89
CA LYS A 233 25.02 -1.15 23.97
C LYS A 233 26.03 -2.20 24.47
N ASP A 234 26.37 -2.17 25.75
CA ASP A 234 27.35 -3.08 26.36
C ASP A 234 26.87 -4.53 26.49
N ASP A 235 25.57 -4.77 26.30
CA ASP A 235 24.96 -6.09 26.38
C ASP A 235 24.67 -6.72 25.01
N ARG A 236 24.92 -6.00 23.91
CA ARG A 236 24.53 -6.47 22.57
C ARG A 236 25.29 -7.71 22.14
N GLU A 237 26.55 -7.86 22.56
CA GLU A 237 27.39 -9.00 22.23
C GLU A 237 27.21 -10.18 23.20
N LYS A 238 26.44 -10.01 24.28
CA LYS A 238 26.17 -11.10 25.22
C LYS A 238 25.14 -12.09 24.65
N PRO A 239 25.23 -13.37 25.01
CA PRO A 239 24.26 -14.37 24.54
C PRO A 239 22.81 -13.99 24.86
N MET A 240 21.90 -14.22 23.91
CA MET A 240 20.47 -13.92 24.05
C MET A 240 19.76 -14.76 25.14
N ARG A 241 20.40 -15.83 25.61
CA ARG A 241 19.82 -16.81 26.57
C ARG A 241 19.94 -16.41 28.04
N LEU A 242 20.49 -15.22 28.35
CA LEU A 242 20.54 -14.74 29.72
C LEU A 242 19.15 -14.23 30.11
N TYR A 243 18.37 -15.10 30.75
CA TYR A 243 17.09 -14.71 31.36
C TYR A 243 17.36 -13.68 32.48
N GLY A 244 16.54 -12.61 32.52
CA GLY A 244 16.63 -11.60 33.56
C GLY A 244 17.66 -10.52 33.36
N LEU A 245 18.14 -10.28 32.13
CA LEU A 245 18.87 -9.06 31.83
C LEU A 245 17.97 -7.84 32.05
N GLU A 246 18.12 -7.18 33.19
CA GLU A 246 17.45 -5.90 33.51
C GLU A 246 17.90 -4.74 32.60
N ASN A 247 18.88 -4.97 31.75
CA ASN A 247 19.59 -3.98 30.95
C ASN A 247 18.88 -3.67 29.62
N GLN A 248 17.62 -3.22 29.69
CA GLN A 248 16.87 -2.75 28.55
C GLN A 248 16.71 -1.22 28.59
N GLU A 249 17.00 -0.57 27.48
CA GLU A 249 16.61 0.82 27.25
C GLU A 249 15.15 0.86 26.78
N PHE A 250 14.32 1.65 27.47
CA PHE A 250 12.99 1.93 27.01
C PHE A 250 13.02 2.98 25.91
N ILE A 251 12.24 2.74 24.86
CA ILE A 251 12.01 3.68 23.77
C ILE A 251 10.59 4.21 23.94
N ASN A 252 10.47 5.53 24.09
CA ASN A 252 9.18 6.22 24.13
C ASN A 252 9.37 7.59 23.47
N LYS A 253 8.81 7.75 22.27
CA LYS A 253 8.96 9.00 21.50
C LYS A 253 7.73 9.29 20.66
N PRO A 254 7.52 10.58 20.28
CA PRO A 254 6.46 10.95 19.37
C PRO A 254 6.64 10.28 17.99
N PHE A 255 5.51 10.00 17.36
CA PHE A 255 5.41 9.59 15.98
C PHE A 255 4.33 10.43 15.31
N ASN A 256 4.69 11.59 14.83
CA ASN A 256 3.75 12.58 14.28
C ASN A 256 3.25 12.17 12.90
N PHE A 257 2.54 11.02 12.84
CA PHE A 257 1.98 10.53 11.60
C PHE A 257 0.95 11.52 11.07
N GLU A 258 1.16 11.91 9.83
CA GLU A 258 0.36 12.91 9.13
C GLU A 258 -1.02 12.35 8.74
N SER A 259 -1.98 13.21 8.57
CA SER A 259 -3.31 12.82 8.09
C SER A 259 -3.25 12.31 6.64
N VAL A 260 -4.23 11.47 6.26
CA VAL A 260 -4.35 10.97 4.88
C VAL A 260 -4.41 12.12 3.87
N ASN A 261 -5.05 13.23 4.24
CA ASN A 261 -5.15 14.41 3.37
C ASN A 261 -3.78 15.07 3.14
N GLU A 262 -2.99 15.24 4.19
CA GLU A 262 -1.63 15.79 4.09
C GLU A 262 -0.72 14.88 3.25
N LEU A 263 -0.79 13.56 3.47
CA LEU A 263 -0.01 12.59 2.70
C LEU A 263 -0.44 12.56 1.22
N THR A 264 -1.74 12.65 0.95
CA THR A 264 -2.27 12.72 -0.41
C THR A 264 -1.84 14.00 -1.11
N LYS A 265 -1.82 15.14 -0.39
CA LYS A 265 -1.29 16.39 -0.90
C LYS A 265 0.18 16.26 -1.31
N LYS A 266 1.04 15.71 -0.45
CA LYS A 266 2.45 15.43 -0.77
C LYS A 266 2.61 14.52 -1.99
N MET A 267 1.75 13.53 -2.17
CA MET A 267 1.74 12.68 -3.36
C MET A 267 1.43 13.49 -4.63
N ILE A 268 0.42 14.36 -4.58
CA ILE A 268 0.07 15.24 -5.71
C ILE A 268 1.23 16.19 -6.01
N GLU A 269 1.84 16.80 -5.01
CA GLU A 269 3.03 17.67 -5.16
C GLU A 269 4.19 16.90 -5.82
N ASN A 270 4.44 15.65 -5.42
CA ASN A 270 5.50 14.83 -5.99
C ASN A 270 5.26 14.49 -7.46
N ILE A 271 4.01 14.22 -7.89
CA ILE A 271 3.77 13.89 -9.30
C ILE A 271 3.86 15.11 -10.21
N ILE A 272 3.44 16.28 -9.76
CA ILE A 272 3.53 17.53 -10.56
C ILE A 272 4.93 18.15 -10.52
N SER A 273 5.76 17.83 -9.53
CA SER A 273 7.16 18.24 -9.49
C SER A 273 7.95 17.54 -10.60
N LYS A 274 9.14 18.06 -10.92
CA LYS A 274 10.07 17.38 -11.83
C LYS A 274 10.95 16.33 -11.13
N GLU A 275 10.75 16.14 -9.84
CA GLU A 275 11.54 15.21 -9.02
C GLU A 275 11.22 13.75 -9.33
N LYS A 276 12.09 12.85 -8.83
CA LYS A 276 11.86 11.42 -8.91
C LYS A 276 10.58 11.03 -8.15
N LEU A 277 9.76 10.19 -8.75
CA LEU A 277 8.57 9.66 -8.08
C LEU A 277 8.94 8.79 -6.89
N ILE A 278 8.33 9.06 -5.75
CA ILE A 278 8.48 8.27 -4.51
C ILE A 278 7.81 6.90 -4.68
N VAL A 279 6.62 6.87 -5.28
CA VAL A 279 5.91 5.65 -5.62
C VAL A 279 5.82 5.52 -7.13
N THR A 280 6.55 4.58 -7.69
CA THR A 280 6.52 4.28 -9.13
C THR A 280 5.55 3.15 -9.43
N ALA A 281 5.20 2.97 -10.71
CA ALA A 281 4.39 1.85 -11.17
C ALA A 281 5.03 0.47 -10.81
N ASN A 282 6.36 0.37 -10.82
CA ASN A 282 7.08 -0.84 -10.41
C ASN A 282 6.86 -1.15 -8.93
N VAL A 283 6.96 -0.15 -8.04
CA VAL A 283 6.63 -0.33 -6.62
C VAL A 283 5.20 -0.85 -6.45
N ALA A 284 4.26 -0.31 -7.21
CA ALA A 284 2.86 -0.72 -7.14
C ALA A 284 2.64 -2.14 -7.70
N LYS A 285 3.31 -2.50 -8.80
CA LYS A 285 3.26 -3.85 -9.37
C LYS A 285 3.71 -4.91 -8.36
N ASP A 286 4.78 -4.68 -7.61
CA ASP A 286 5.23 -5.62 -6.58
C ASP A 286 4.12 -5.96 -5.59
N LYS A 287 3.25 -4.99 -5.26
CA LYS A 287 2.12 -5.22 -4.34
C LYS A 287 1.00 -6.02 -5.01
N VAL A 288 0.79 -5.84 -6.30
CA VAL A 288 -0.13 -6.69 -7.08
C VAL A 288 0.38 -8.13 -7.11
N GLU A 289 1.68 -8.34 -7.30
CA GLU A 289 2.27 -9.68 -7.35
C GLU A 289 2.23 -10.38 -5.99
N ILE A 290 2.54 -9.67 -4.89
CA ILE A 290 2.42 -10.21 -3.52
C ILE A 290 0.95 -10.55 -3.21
N TYR A 291 0.00 -9.69 -3.56
CA TYR A 291 -1.42 -9.94 -3.40
C TYR A 291 -1.86 -11.19 -4.18
N SER A 292 -1.43 -11.33 -5.43
CA SER A 292 -1.73 -12.50 -6.26
C SER A 292 -1.13 -13.79 -5.66
N ALA A 293 0.06 -13.71 -5.07
CA ALA A 293 0.69 -14.82 -4.35
C ALA A 293 -0.07 -15.23 -3.08
N ILE A 294 -0.60 -14.25 -2.33
CA ILE A 294 -1.48 -14.52 -1.18
C ILE A 294 -2.73 -15.28 -1.64
N ARG A 295 -3.37 -14.83 -2.71
CA ARG A 295 -4.56 -15.49 -3.27
C ARG A 295 -4.25 -16.91 -3.78
N LYS A 296 -3.11 -17.10 -4.44
CA LYS A 296 -2.63 -18.43 -4.86
C LYS A 296 -2.42 -19.33 -3.64
N SER A 297 -1.81 -18.82 -2.57
CA SER A 297 -1.61 -19.56 -1.34
C SER A 297 -2.94 -19.95 -0.68
N PHE A 298 -3.95 -19.05 -0.70
CA PHE A 298 -5.31 -19.38 -0.26
C PHE A 298 -5.93 -20.54 -1.04
N ASP A 299 -5.79 -20.49 -2.38
CA ASP A 299 -6.36 -21.50 -3.27
C ASP A 299 -5.69 -22.87 -3.13
N THR A 300 -4.39 -22.88 -2.84
CA THR A 300 -3.57 -24.12 -2.88
C THR A 300 -3.18 -24.68 -1.51
N GLY A 301 -3.25 -23.86 -0.44
CA GLY A 301 -2.74 -24.21 0.89
C GLY A 301 -1.22 -24.39 0.93
N LYS A 302 -0.48 -23.84 -0.03
CA LYS A 302 0.97 -24.04 -0.17
C LYS A 302 1.74 -22.72 -0.09
N VAL A 303 3.04 -22.83 0.23
CA VAL A 303 3.97 -21.72 0.05
C VAL A 303 4.09 -21.39 -1.44
N VAL A 304 4.03 -20.11 -1.76
CA VAL A 304 4.12 -19.58 -3.12
C VAL A 304 5.39 -18.78 -3.25
N SER A 305 6.28 -19.17 -4.16
CA SER A 305 7.49 -18.42 -4.47
C SER A 305 7.22 -17.24 -5.41
N LEU A 306 8.03 -16.21 -5.32
CA LEU A 306 8.03 -15.04 -6.21
C LEU A 306 9.35 -14.99 -7.01
N PRO A 307 9.32 -14.55 -8.27
CA PRO A 307 8.15 -14.11 -9.02
C PRO A 307 7.16 -15.24 -9.31
N LEU A 308 5.88 -14.86 -9.52
CA LEU A 308 4.83 -15.81 -9.86
C LEU A 308 5.08 -16.46 -11.23
N ASP A 309 4.61 -17.71 -11.38
CA ASP A 309 4.51 -18.39 -12.69
C ASP A 309 3.46 -17.74 -13.61
N SER A 310 3.51 -18.07 -14.90
CA SER A 310 2.66 -17.45 -15.95
C SER A 310 1.17 -17.54 -15.61
N ASP A 311 0.70 -18.67 -15.14
CA ASP A 311 -0.73 -18.94 -14.96
C ASP A 311 -1.38 -18.01 -13.93
N TYR A 312 -0.63 -17.68 -12.87
CA TYR A 312 -1.11 -16.79 -11.82
C TYR A 312 -0.79 -15.32 -12.06
N ARG A 313 0.14 -15.02 -12.96
CA ARG A 313 0.38 -13.63 -13.41
C ARG A 313 -0.78 -13.08 -14.23
N ASP A 314 -1.41 -13.95 -14.99
CA ASP A 314 -2.54 -13.60 -15.87
C ASP A 314 -3.88 -13.62 -15.14
N LYS A 315 -3.97 -14.33 -14.00
CA LYS A 315 -5.21 -14.45 -13.22
C LYS A 315 -5.63 -13.10 -12.66
N GLU A 316 -6.84 -12.70 -13.01
CA GLU A 316 -7.48 -11.52 -12.42
C GLU A 316 -8.20 -11.88 -11.14
N TYR A 317 -7.88 -11.17 -10.08
CA TYR A 317 -8.61 -11.28 -8.82
C TYR A 317 -9.61 -10.13 -8.73
N MET A 318 -10.83 -10.44 -9.15
CA MET A 318 -11.93 -9.49 -9.13
C MET A 318 -12.38 -9.27 -7.69
N ILE A 319 -12.24 -8.05 -7.22
CA ILE A 319 -13.10 -7.57 -6.13
C ILE A 319 -14.43 -7.37 -6.81
N THR A 320 -15.28 -8.39 -6.78
CA THR A 320 -16.53 -8.37 -7.52
C THR A 320 -17.50 -7.39 -6.87
N TRP A 321 -17.68 -6.25 -7.52
CA TRP A 321 -18.95 -5.54 -7.46
C TRP A 321 -19.97 -6.39 -8.23
N LYS A 322 -20.85 -7.08 -7.53
CA LYS A 322 -22.11 -7.46 -8.14
C LYS A 322 -22.97 -6.20 -8.11
N GLN A 323 -23.07 -5.52 -9.24
CA GLN A 323 -24.19 -4.63 -9.49
C GLN A 323 -25.45 -5.51 -9.52
N PHE A 324 -26.39 -5.20 -8.66
CA PHE A 324 -27.76 -5.67 -8.82
C PHE A 324 -28.52 -4.69 -9.70
#